data_7214ed8fce4e65779199c1ab3e722bce
#
_entry.id   7214ed8fce4e65779199c1ab3e722bce
#
_cell.length_a   1.000
_cell.length_b   1.000
_cell.length_c   1.000
_cell.angle_alpha   90.00
_cell.angle_beta   90.00
_cell.angle_gamma   90.00
#
_symmetry.space_group_name_H-M   'P 1'
#
loop_
_entity.id
_entity.type
_entity.pdbx_description
1 polymer ?
#
loop_
_entity_poly.entity_id
_entity_poly.type
_entity_poly.pdbx_seq_one_letter_code
_entity_poly.pdbx_strand_id
1 'polypeptide(L)'
;MQLAQQFEQVLCSQPFSHLGVITNKQESILRVWHPNASQITIKWENTALANVTATSNNGLFETPLPKEYQGEIYRVIAEGLNDDKGYIDPYQFSEQAYHAVHYIDSKPSNLYEQAGAQLLTLTSSQGDSVKGVRFCVFAPNASTVSLIGDFNQWDGRTHPMEKTSMGYWVLFVPELAEGERYKYHIKDAHGHDLPHKADPLGFSAEQYPSHASKIYNHNNYEWNDSAWMEKRKGNKYNSPMSIYEVHLGSWKRPGIDTDARYLTYKALADDLISYVSDMGYTHVELLPISEFPFDGSWGYQPVGMFAPTSRFGNPDEFKYFVDKAHQAGIGVIIDWVPAHFPEDGHGLARFDGSCVYEYEDPRKGWHPDWNSCIYDFGKDTVRQFLVANALFWLDKFHVDGLRVDAVASMLYLDYSR
;
A
#
# COMPACT_ATOMS: atom_id res chain seq x y z
N MET A 1 26.47 10.83 16.71
CA MET A 1 26.54 10.75 15.24
C MET A 1 26.10 12.10 14.68
N GLN A 2 26.79 12.68 13.70
CA GLN A 2 26.33 13.92 13.07
C GLN A 2 25.04 13.67 12.28
N LEU A 3 24.15 14.65 12.19
CA LEU A 3 22.82 14.50 11.56
C LEU A 3 22.92 14.02 10.10
N ALA A 4 23.78 14.61 9.29
CA ALA A 4 24.03 14.18 7.91
C ALA A 4 24.42 12.68 7.81
N GLN A 5 25.22 12.19 8.76
CA GLN A 5 25.63 10.78 8.80
C GLN A 5 24.44 9.86 9.14
N GLN A 6 23.47 10.32 9.95
CA GLN A 6 22.25 9.54 10.21
C GLN A 6 21.42 9.36 8.94
N PHE A 7 21.26 10.41 8.13
CA PHE A 7 20.56 10.31 6.85
C PHE A 7 21.32 9.45 5.84
N GLU A 8 22.65 9.64 5.72
CA GLU A 8 23.47 8.84 4.79
C GLU A 8 23.42 7.33 5.10
N GLN A 9 23.34 6.96 6.38
CA GLN A 9 23.27 5.56 6.82
C GLN A 9 21.83 5.04 6.97
N VAL A 10 20.82 5.84 6.60
CA VAL A 10 19.38 5.48 6.76
C VAL A 10 19.07 5.13 8.23
N LEU A 11 19.47 5.99 9.16
CA LEU A 11 19.28 5.82 10.61
C LEU A 11 18.38 6.89 11.25
N CYS A 12 17.81 7.79 10.47
CA CYS A 12 16.92 8.83 10.97
C CYS A 12 15.46 8.30 11.04
N SER A 13 14.91 8.22 12.25
CA SER A 13 13.52 7.80 12.49
C SER A 13 12.55 8.94 12.75
N GLN A 14 13.06 10.16 12.86
CA GLN A 14 12.28 11.38 13.14
C GLN A 14 12.69 12.53 12.20
N PRO A 15 12.57 12.34 10.87
CA PRO A 15 12.99 13.34 9.91
C PRO A 15 12.23 14.66 10.03
N PHE A 16 10.95 14.67 10.49
CA PHE A 16 10.16 15.89 10.64
C PHE A 16 10.69 16.83 11.73
N SER A 17 11.48 16.31 12.68
CA SER A 17 12.18 17.14 13.66
C SER A 17 13.43 17.80 13.11
N HIS A 18 13.88 17.39 11.92
CA HIS A 18 15.20 17.76 11.39
C HIS A 18 15.13 18.40 10.01
N LEU A 19 14.12 18.12 9.19
CA LEU A 19 13.99 18.59 7.80
C LEU A 19 12.74 19.47 7.64
N GLY A 20 12.74 20.26 6.56
CA GLY A 20 11.72 21.26 6.32
C GLY A 20 12.00 22.56 7.07
N VAL A 21 10.94 23.25 7.44
CA VAL A 21 11.03 24.51 8.20
C VAL A 21 11.19 24.21 9.68
N ILE A 22 12.34 24.54 10.24
CA ILE A 22 12.69 24.34 11.65
C ILE A 22 12.65 25.69 12.36
N THR A 23 11.73 25.84 13.29
CA THR A 23 11.59 27.07 14.08
C THR A 23 12.14 26.86 15.48
N ASN A 24 13.17 27.63 15.85
CA ASN A 24 13.71 27.75 17.19
C ASN A 24 13.26 29.08 17.82
N LYS A 25 13.47 29.25 19.14
CA LYS A 25 13.05 30.46 19.88
C LYS A 25 13.60 31.78 19.33
N GLN A 26 14.64 31.76 18.51
CA GLN A 26 15.34 32.93 18.00
C GLN A 26 15.41 33.05 16.48
N GLU A 27 15.36 31.92 15.76
CA GLU A 27 15.51 31.92 14.29
C GLU A 27 14.71 30.76 13.69
N SER A 28 14.21 30.97 12.47
CA SER A 28 13.63 29.93 11.63
C SER A 28 14.58 29.65 10.47
N ILE A 29 14.91 28.39 10.27
CA ILE A 29 15.76 27.92 9.17
C ILE A 29 15.01 26.92 8.31
N LEU A 30 15.38 26.87 7.06
CA LEU A 30 15.00 25.80 6.15
C LEU A 30 16.13 24.78 6.08
N ARG A 31 15.84 23.52 6.35
CA ARG A 31 16.81 22.43 6.23
C ARG A 31 16.34 21.39 5.23
N VAL A 32 17.20 21.09 4.27
CA VAL A 32 16.94 20.12 3.19
C VAL A 32 18.03 19.06 3.20
N TRP A 33 17.64 17.82 3.00
CA TRP A 33 18.56 16.70 2.80
C TRP A 33 18.51 16.25 1.34
N HIS A 34 19.68 16.21 0.68
CA HIS A 34 19.86 15.65 -0.65
C HIS A 34 21.26 15.01 -0.76
N PRO A 35 21.37 13.66 -0.69
CA PRO A 35 22.65 12.97 -0.51
C PRO A 35 23.64 13.16 -1.67
N ASN A 36 23.14 13.41 -2.88
CA ASN A 36 23.95 13.43 -4.10
C ASN A 36 24.19 14.84 -4.67
N ALA A 37 23.73 15.89 -4.00
CA ALA A 37 23.95 17.26 -4.44
C ALA A 37 25.05 17.97 -3.64
N SER A 38 25.80 18.85 -4.30
CA SER A 38 26.72 19.78 -3.67
C SER A 38 26.12 21.17 -3.52
N GLN A 39 25.13 21.50 -4.34
CA GLN A 39 24.40 22.75 -4.33
C GLN A 39 22.93 22.52 -4.61
N ILE A 40 22.07 23.27 -3.91
CA ILE A 40 20.62 23.32 -4.18
C ILE A 40 20.18 24.78 -4.34
N THR A 41 19.09 24.97 -5.08
CA THR A 41 18.36 26.24 -5.13
C THR A 41 16.93 26.02 -4.63
N ILE A 42 16.54 26.79 -3.64
CA ILE A 42 15.17 26.84 -3.13
C ILE A 42 14.39 27.85 -3.97
N LYS A 43 13.34 27.39 -4.61
CA LYS A 43 12.40 28.21 -5.40
C LYS A 43 11.04 28.20 -4.73
N TRP A 44 10.51 29.36 -4.46
CA TRP A 44 9.19 29.53 -3.82
C TRP A 44 8.08 29.54 -4.87
N GLU A 45 7.00 28.82 -4.59
CA GLU A 45 5.85 28.77 -5.50
C GLU A 45 4.93 29.99 -5.29
N ASN A 46 4.38 30.51 -6.39
CA ASN A 46 3.32 31.53 -6.41
C ASN A 46 3.60 32.81 -5.59
N THR A 47 4.86 33.19 -5.41
CA THR A 47 5.28 34.33 -4.58
C THR A 47 6.42 35.13 -5.22
N ALA A 48 6.62 36.33 -4.73
CA ALA A 48 7.73 37.21 -5.13
C ALA A 48 9.01 37.01 -4.28
N LEU A 49 9.04 36.00 -3.38
CA LEU A 49 10.21 35.71 -2.58
C LEU A 49 11.41 35.35 -3.47
N ALA A 50 12.57 35.90 -3.11
CA ALA A 50 13.79 35.63 -3.86
C ALA A 50 14.25 34.17 -3.67
N ASN A 51 14.72 33.55 -4.76
CA ASN A 51 15.32 32.22 -4.69
C ASN A 51 16.57 32.23 -3.80
N VAL A 52 16.79 31.16 -3.06
CA VAL A 52 17.92 31.00 -2.17
C VAL A 52 18.77 29.81 -2.61
N THR A 53 20.07 30.04 -2.81
CA THR A 53 21.03 28.97 -3.13
C THR A 53 21.84 28.60 -1.90
N ALA A 54 21.94 27.30 -1.65
CA ALA A 54 22.72 26.73 -0.55
C ALA A 54 23.71 25.68 -1.07
N THR A 55 24.87 25.59 -0.43
CA THR A 55 25.89 24.58 -0.74
C THR A 55 26.16 23.69 0.46
N SER A 56 26.51 22.44 0.21
CA SER A 56 26.86 21.48 1.25
C SER A 56 27.93 20.51 0.75
N ASN A 57 28.78 20.05 1.67
CA ASN A 57 29.77 19.01 1.40
C ASN A 57 29.36 17.63 1.95
N ASN A 58 28.19 17.53 2.56
CA ASN A 58 27.68 16.30 3.20
C ASN A 58 26.21 16.02 2.92
N GLY A 59 25.60 16.74 1.95
CA GLY A 59 24.21 16.55 1.54
C GLY A 59 23.16 17.20 2.45
N LEU A 60 23.54 17.77 3.60
CA LEU A 60 22.61 18.50 4.46
C LEU A 60 22.77 20.01 4.21
N PHE A 61 21.69 20.64 3.77
CA PHE A 61 21.65 22.06 3.41
C PHE A 61 20.85 22.84 4.45
N GLU A 62 21.39 23.99 4.86
CA GLU A 62 20.71 24.90 5.78
C GLU A 62 20.73 26.31 5.20
N THR A 63 19.59 26.99 5.31
CA THR A 63 19.48 28.40 4.92
C THR A 63 18.50 29.13 5.82
N PRO A 64 18.76 30.41 6.18
CA PRO A 64 17.77 31.23 6.86
C PRO A 64 16.50 31.36 6.01
N LEU A 65 15.35 31.36 6.68
CA LEU A 65 14.08 31.69 5.99
C LEU A 65 14.02 33.18 5.64
N PRO A 66 13.44 33.53 4.48
CA PRO A 66 13.09 34.92 4.20
C PRO A 66 12.20 35.49 5.32
N LYS A 67 12.38 36.76 5.67
CA LYS A 67 11.57 37.42 6.72
C LYS A 67 10.07 37.48 6.36
N GLU A 68 9.79 37.51 5.07
CA GLU A 68 8.47 37.60 4.47
C GLU A 68 7.79 36.24 4.33
N TYR A 69 8.47 35.12 4.64
CA TYR A 69 7.92 33.75 4.56
C TYR A 69 6.72 33.59 5.48
N GLN A 70 5.59 33.12 4.92
CA GLN A 70 4.32 32.93 5.62
C GLN A 70 3.73 31.51 5.44
N GLY A 71 4.54 30.55 5.00
CA GLY A 71 4.09 29.18 4.75
C GLY A 71 3.90 28.84 3.27
N GLU A 72 4.59 29.59 2.38
CA GLU A 72 4.62 29.32 0.95
C GLU A 72 5.24 27.95 0.66
N ILE A 73 4.73 27.28 -0.37
CA ILE A 73 5.28 26.03 -0.86
C ILE A 73 6.60 26.30 -1.56
N TYR A 74 7.59 25.46 -1.33
CA TYR A 74 8.90 25.57 -1.98
C TYR A 74 9.28 24.29 -2.72
N ARG A 75 10.06 24.49 -3.79
CA ARG A 75 10.75 23.45 -4.55
C ARG A 75 12.23 23.48 -4.30
N VAL A 76 12.85 22.31 -4.37
CA VAL A 76 14.28 22.12 -4.33
C VAL A 76 14.77 21.76 -5.73
N ILE A 77 15.67 22.56 -6.27
CA ILE A 77 16.38 22.29 -7.53
C ILE A 77 17.81 21.91 -7.14
N ALA A 78 18.19 20.66 -7.34
CA ALA A 78 19.54 20.18 -7.04
C ALA A 78 20.42 20.21 -8.27
N GLU A 79 21.66 20.70 -8.12
CA GLU A 79 22.64 20.69 -9.20
C GLU A 79 22.95 19.24 -9.64
N GLY A 80 22.96 19.00 -10.95
CA GLY A 80 23.23 17.68 -11.53
C GLY A 80 22.01 16.79 -11.76
N LEU A 81 20.82 17.19 -11.33
CA LEU A 81 19.57 16.58 -11.80
C LEU A 81 19.23 17.16 -13.18
N ASN A 82 18.85 16.25 -14.11
CA ASN A 82 18.41 16.64 -15.46
C ASN A 82 17.00 17.28 -15.49
N ASP A 83 16.54 17.80 -14.36
CA ASP A 83 15.21 18.41 -14.21
C ASP A 83 15.34 19.84 -13.63
N ASP A 84 15.18 20.82 -14.50
CA ASP A 84 15.17 22.25 -14.13
C ASP A 84 13.93 22.62 -13.28
N LYS A 85 12.91 21.74 -13.21
CA LYS A 85 11.71 21.96 -12.41
C LYS A 85 11.95 21.71 -10.93
N GLY A 86 12.84 20.76 -10.60
CA GLY A 86 13.06 20.31 -9.23
C GLY A 86 11.85 19.58 -8.65
N TYR A 87 11.85 19.30 -7.35
CA TYR A 87 10.80 18.60 -6.63
C TYR A 87 10.27 19.46 -5.46
N ILE A 88 9.01 19.26 -5.11
CA ILE A 88 8.43 19.84 -3.89
C ILE A 88 8.91 18.99 -2.70
N ASP A 89 9.57 19.61 -1.72
CA ASP A 89 10.12 18.87 -0.58
C ASP A 89 9.00 18.24 0.27
N PRO A 90 9.02 16.91 0.51
CA PRO A 90 8.04 16.22 1.33
C PRO A 90 7.93 16.74 2.75
N TYR A 91 9.04 17.19 3.33
CA TYR A 91 9.14 17.53 4.76
C TYR A 91 8.48 18.85 5.15
N GLN A 92 7.98 19.61 4.18
CA GLN A 92 7.12 20.77 4.46
C GLN A 92 5.67 20.39 4.80
N PHE A 93 5.27 19.10 4.68
CA PHE A 93 3.92 18.60 4.93
C PHE A 93 3.83 17.67 6.15
N SER A 94 4.68 17.88 7.15
CA SER A 94 4.77 17.00 8.33
C SER A 94 3.46 16.86 9.10
N GLU A 95 2.73 17.95 9.34
CA GLU A 95 1.44 17.91 10.07
C GLU A 95 0.40 17.08 9.32
N GLN A 96 0.30 17.25 8.00
CA GLN A 96 -0.69 16.58 7.17
C GLN A 96 -0.40 15.07 7.06
N ALA A 97 0.88 14.67 7.12
CA ALA A 97 1.26 13.26 7.15
C ALA A 97 0.77 12.55 8.42
N TYR A 98 0.79 13.23 9.57
CA TYR A 98 0.31 12.69 10.85
C TYR A 98 -1.19 12.47 10.93
N HIS A 99 -2.00 13.17 10.14
CA HIS A 99 -3.47 13.08 10.22
C HIS A 99 -3.99 11.65 10.01
N ALA A 100 -3.28 10.81 9.24
CA ALA A 100 -3.64 9.40 9.04
C ALA A 100 -3.81 8.64 10.36
N VAL A 101 -2.86 8.81 11.26
CA VAL A 101 -2.74 7.99 12.47
C VAL A 101 -3.89 8.23 13.44
N HIS A 102 -4.35 9.47 13.57
CA HIS A 102 -5.49 9.80 14.43
C HIS A 102 -6.80 9.11 14.00
N TYR A 103 -7.00 8.93 12.70
CA TYR A 103 -8.18 8.24 12.17
C TYR A 103 -8.11 6.73 12.31
N ILE A 104 -6.92 6.13 12.21
CA ILE A 104 -6.72 4.69 12.39
C ILE A 104 -7.15 4.26 13.80
N ASP A 105 -6.76 5.02 14.82
CA ASP A 105 -7.12 4.73 16.21
C ASP A 105 -8.64 4.81 16.46
N SER A 106 -9.31 5.77 15.83
CA SER A 106 -10.76 5.97 16.00
C SER A 106 -11.65 4.98 15.25
N LYS A 107 -11.17 4.44 14.11
CA LYS A 107 -11.91 3.51 13.25
C LYS A 107 -10.99 2.46 12.62
N PRO A 108 -10.50 1.50 13.39
CA PRO A 108 -9.54 0.50 12.89
C PRO A 108 -10.11 -0.40 11.78
N SER A 109 -11.43 -0.58 11.70
CA SER A 109 -12.07 -1.31 10.61
C SER A 109 -11.89 -0.66 9.23
N ASN A 110 -11.62 0.65 9.20
CA ASN A 110 -11.38 1.42 7.97
C ASN A 110 -9.88 1.67 7.73
N LEU A 111 -9.02 0.79 8.21
CA LEU A 111 -7.58 0.90 8.06
C LEU A 111 -7.15 1.16 6.61
N TYR A 112 -7.82 0.54 5.63
CA TYR A 112 -7.56 0.70 4.20
C TYR A 112 -7.88 2.11 3.65
N GLU A 113 -8.56 2.97 4.40
CA GLU A 113 -8.78 4.37 4.00
C GLU A 113 -7.68 5.30 4.50
N GLN A 114 -6.87 4.84 5.45
CA GLN A 114 -5.88 5.69 6.12
C GLN A 114 -4.44 5.17 5.96
N ALA A 115 -4.22 3.87 5.97
CA ALA A 115 -2.90 3.28 5.76
C ALA A 115 -2.69 2.86 4.29
N GLY A 116 -1.48 2.42 3.95
CA GLY A 116 -1.08 2.20 2.57
C GLY A 116 -0.75 3.51 1.86
N ALA A 117 -0.83 3.50 0.53
CA ALA A 117 -0.59 4.65 -0.33
C ALA A 117 -1.91 5.35 -0.69
N GLN A 118 -2.17 6.52 -0.10
CA GLN A 118 -3.39 7.29 -0.29
C GLN A 118 -3.15 8.53 -1.14
N LEU A 119 -3.80 8.61 -2.31
CA LEU A 119 -3.80 9.79 -3.17
C LEU A 119 -4.59 10.93 -2.51
N LEU A 120 -3.96 12.06 -2.29
CA LEU A 120 -4.53 13.21 -1.60
C LEU A 120 -4.25 14.51 -2.34
N THR A 121 -5.10 15.50 -2.10
CA THR A 121 -4.82 16.91 -2.41
C THR A 121 -4.74 17.67 -1.09
N LEU A 122 -3.57 18.22 -0.80
CA LEU A 122 -3.35 19.05 0.38
C LEU A 122 -3.41 20.51 -0.01
N THR A 123 -3.96 21.34 0.88
CA THR A 123 -4.01 22.79 0.69
C THR A 123 -3.10 23.44 1.72
N SER A 124 -2.20 24.31 1.26
CA SER A 124 -1.32 25.11 2.14
C SER A 124 -2.11 26.15 2.92
N SER A 125 -1.49 26.76 3.93
CA SER A 125 -2.07 27.90 4.65
C SER A 125 -2.34 29.11 3.76
N GLN A 126 -1.67 29.21 2.62
CA GLN A 126 -1.85 30.27 1.63
C GLN A 126 -2.90 29.95 0.56
N GLY A 127 -3.52 28.76 0.61
CA GLY A 127 -4.55 28.33 -0.35
C GLY A 127 -4.03 27.60 -1.57
N ASP A 128 -2.73 27.39 -1.71
CA ASP A 128 -2.13 26.58 -2.78
C ASP A 128 -2.44 25.10 -2.56
N SER A 129 -2.79 24.39 -3.65
CA SER A 129 -3.11 22.96 -3.59
C SER A 129 -2.01 22.11 -4.21
N VAL A 130 -1.58 21.08 -3.49
CA VAL A 130 -0.59 20.10 -3.94
C VAL A 130 -1.19 18.71 -3.93
N LYS A 131 -1.15 18.05 -5.08
CA LYS A 131 -1.50 16.64 -5.21
C LYS A 131 -0.29 15.78 -4.88
N GLY A 132 -0.51 14.63 -4.26
CA GLY A 132 0.55 13.71 -3.93
C GLY A 132 0.00 12.45 -3.25
N VAL A 133 0.90 11.69 -2.64
CA VAL A 133 0.57 10.43 -2.00
C VAL A 133 1.05 10.44 -0.55
N ARG A 134 0.16 10.14 0.36
CA ARG A 134 0.51 9.84 1.75
C ARG A 134 0.73 8.35 1.90
N PHE A 135 1.90 7.98 2.39
CA PHE A 135 2.26 6.62 2.76
C PHE A 135 2.15 6.44 4.27
N CYS A 136 1.55 5.32 4.68
CA CYS A 136 1.41 4.99 6.09
C CYS A 136 1.52 3.46 6.26
N VAL A 137 2.54 3.00 6.99
CA VAL A 137 2.82 1.57 7.21
C VAL A 137 3.08 1.26 8.68
N PHE A 138 2.58 0.12 9.16
CA PHE A 138 2.77 -0.35 10.52
C PHE A 138 4.03 -1.21 10.62
N ALA A 139 5.05 -0.70 11.34
CA ALA A 139 6.33 -1.38 11.58
C ALA A 139 6.87 -0.96 12.96
N PRO A 140 6.22 -1.40 14.07
CA PRO A 140 6.43 -0.83 15.40
C PRO A 140 7.84 -1.05 15.94
N ASN A 141 8.51 -2.14 15.56
CA ASN A 141 9.83 -2.50 16.07
C ASN A 141 10.96 -2.13 15.11
N ALA A 142 10.66 -1.59 13.92
CA ALA A 142 11.66 -1.04 13.04
C ALA A 142 12.44 0.10 13.72
N SER A 143 13.75 0.16 13.51
CA SER A 143 14.57 1.31 13.90
C SER A 143 14.42 2.46 12.91
N THR A 144 14.30 2.15 11.62
CA THR A 144 14.00 3.12 10.55
C THR A 144 13.20 2.49 9.43
N VAL A 145 12.41 3.31 8.76
CA VAL A 145 11.70 3.00 7.51
C VAL A 145 11.92 4.13 6.53
N SER A 146 12.30 3.81 5.30
CA SER A 146 12.38 4.75 4.20
C SER A 146 11.51 4.28 3.04
N LEU A 147 10.87 5.24 2.37
CA LEU A 147 10.12 4.98 1.16
C LEU A 147 11.09 4.95 -0.03
N ILE A 148 10.98 3.93 -0.87
CA ILE A 148 11.76 3.74 -2.09
C ILE A 148 10.86 3.45 -3.28
N GLY A 149 11.24 3.94 -4.44
CA GLY A 149 10.46 3.73 -5.67
C GLY A 149 11.15 4.32 -6.89
N ASP A 150 10.45 4.30 -8.03
CA ASP A 150 10.99 4.86 -9.28
C ASP A 150 11.29 6.36 -9.15
N PHE A 151 10.49 7.08 -8.37
CA PHE A 151 10.60 8.53 -8.14
C PHE A 151 11.89 8.96 -7.43
N ASN A 152 12.57 8.04 -6.75
CA ASN A 152 13.84 8.30 -6.06
C ASN A 152 14.94 7.29 -6.41
N GLN A 153 14.81 6.61 -7.56
CA GLN A 153 15.77 5.61 -8.04
C GLN A 153 16.02 4.48 -7.04
N TRP A 154 15.02 4.18 -6.20
CA TRP A 154 15.09 3.16 -5.15
C TRP A 154 16.14 3.44 -4.06
N ASP A 155 16.51 4.70 -3.88
CA ASP A 155 17.49 5.13 -2.88
C ASP A 155 16.82 5.42 -1.51
N GLY A 156 17.05 4.54 -0.54
CA GLY A 156 16.48 4.64 0.82
C GLY A 156 17.00 5.84 1.64
N ARG A 157 18.04 6.55 1.19
CA ARG A 157 18.56 7.73 1.88
C ARG A 157 17.67 8.96 1.71
N THR A 158 16.88 9.02 0.63
CA THR A 158 16.22 10.26 0.18
C THR A 158 14.88 10.54 0.83
N HIS A 159 14.12 9.49 1.22
CA HIS A 159 12.77 9.60 1.75
C HIS A 159 12.58 8.86 3.08
N PRO A 160 13.35 9.19 4.14
CA PRO A 160 13.10 8.63 5.46
C PRO A 160 11.71 9.03 5.95
N MET A 161 10.99 8.05 6.54
CA MET A 161 9.65 8.25 7.08
C MET A 161 9.71 8.57 8.57
N GLU A 162 8.70 9.28 9.06
CA GLU A 162 8.55 9.64 10.47
C GLU A 162 7.88 8.53 11.25
N LYS A 163 8.49 8.12 12.37
CA LYS A 163 7.92 7.17 13.31
C LYS A 163 6.92 7.84 14.25
N THR A 164 5.70 7.34 14.29
CA THR A 164 4.67 7.79 15.23
C THR A 164 4.71 7.02 16.55
N SER A 165 4.12 7.56 17.60
CA SER A 165 4.01 6.89 18.91
C SER A 165 3.21 5.58 18.86
N MET A 166 2.38 5.39 17.84
CA MET A 166 1.57 4.18 17.64
C MET A 166 2.28 3.10 16.82
N GLY A 167 3.55 3.31 16.41
CA GLY A 167 4.32 2.36 15.63
C GLY A 167 4.04 2.39 14.12
N TYR A 168 3.27 3.36 13.65
CA TYR A 168 3.15 3.66 12.22
C TYR A 168 4.29 4.54 11.75
N TRP A 169 4.62 4.41 10.47
CA TRP A 169 5.57 5.28 9.77
C TRP A 169 4.82 6.02 8.68
N VAL A 170 5.02 7.34 8.59
CA VAL A 170 4.26 8.22 7.71
C VAL A 170 5.16 9.15 6.92
N LEU A 171 4.76 9.44 5.68
CA LEU A 171 5.33 10.47 4.83
C LEU A 171 4.31 10.87 3.76
N PHE A 172 4.19 12.17 3.47
CA PHE A 172 3.48 12.64 2.27
C PHE A 172 4.51 13.01 1.22
N VAL A 173 4.39 12.46 0.02
CA VAL A 173 5.28 12.76 -1.10
C VAL A 173 4.47 13.48 -2.18
N PRO A 174 4.77 14.76 -2.42
CA PRO A 174 4.12 15.55 -3.45
C PRO A 174 4.36 15.01 -4.86
N GLU A 175 3.45 15.35 -5.78
CA GLU A 175 3.54 15.12 -7.22
C GLU A 175 3.61 13.64 -7.65
N LEU A 176 3.57 12.68 -6.73
CA LEU A 176 3.39 11.27 -7.09
C LEU A 176 1.98 11.00 -7.60
N ALA A 177 1.88 10.08 -8.54
CA ALA A 177 0.66 9.74 -9.25
C ALA A 177 0.33 8.24 -9.19
N GLU A 178 -0.86 7.89 -9.64
CA GLU A 178 -1.26 6.50 -9.83
C GLU A 178 -0.33 5.75 -10.78
N GLY A 179 -0.07 4.48 -10.47
CA GLY A 179 0.76 3.59 -11.27
C GLY A 179 2.23 3.56 -10.88
N GLU A 180 2.73 4.54 -10.14
CA GLU A 180 4.11 4.55 -9.67
C GLU A 180 4.38 3.41 -8.69
N ARG A 181 5.59 2.83 -8.80
CA ARG A 181 6.02 1.67 -8.02
C ARG A 181 6.77 2.11 -6.77
N TYR A 182 6.51 1.41 -5.68
CA TYR A 182 7.19 1.69 -4.41
C TYR A 182 7.33 0.44 -3.54
N LYS A 183 8.25 0.53 -2.57
CA LYS A 183 8.47 -0.40 -1.47
C LYS A 183 8.93 0.36 -0.23
N TYR A 184 9.10 -0.38 0.86
CA TYR A 184 9.71 0.11 2.07
C TYR A 184 11.10 -0.52 2.27
N HIS A 185 12.10 0.33 2.48
CA HIS A 185 13.42 -0.04 2.99
C HIS A 185 13.35 0.04 4.51
N ILE A 186 13.41 -1.10 5.17
CA ILE A 186 13.24 -1.21 6.63
C ILE A 186 14.54 -1.72 7.24
N LYS A 187 14.95 -1.11 8.34
CA LYS A 187 15.97 -1.66 9.22
C LYS A 187 15.32 -2.18 10.50
N ASP A 188 15.77 -3.36 10.94
CA ASP A 188 15.28 -3.98 12.16
C ASP A 188 15.62 -3.16 13.43
N ALA A 189 15.21 -3.63 14.62
CA ALA A 189 15.48 -2.96 15.89
C ALA A 189 16.97 -2.78 16.21
N HIS A 190 17.84 -3.53 15.54
CA HIS A 190 19.32 -3.48 15.70
C HIS A 190 19.99 -2.66 14.60
N GLY A 191 19.25 -2.12 13.65
CA GLY A 191 19.75 -1.32 12.55
C GLY A 191 20.25 -2.14 11.34
N HIS A 192 19.94 -3.43 11.26
CA HIS A 192 20.28 -4.27 10.10
C HIS A 192 19.26 -4.09 8.99
N ASP A 193 19.74 -4.08 7.75
CA ASP A 193 18.88 -4.00 6.58
C ASP A 193 18.06 -5.28 6.39
N LEU A 194 16.76 -5.12 6.17
CA LEU A 194 15.85 -6.19 5.78
C LEU A 194 15.67 -6.21 4.26
N PRO A 195 15.19 -7.33 3.68
CA PRO A 195 14.70 -7.31 2.30
C PRO A 195 13.67 -6.20 2.10
N HIS A 196 13.71 -5.50 0.97
CA HIS A 196 12.74 -4.44 0.68
C HIS A 196 11.31 -5.00 0.70
N LYS A 197 10.46 -4.43 1.54
CA LYS A 197 9.10 -4.90 1.78
C LYS A 197 8.10 -4.25 0.83
N ALA A 198 7.20 -5.07 0.27
CA ALA A 198 5.98 -4.55 -0.34
C ALA A 198 5.07 -3.97 0.74
N ASP A 199 4.13 -3.12 0.36
CA ASP A 199 3.18 -2.55 1.30
C ASP A 199 2.14 -3.61 1.73
N PRO A 200 1.97 -3.88 3.02
CA PRO A 200 0.93 -4.78 3.51
C PRO A 200 -0.49 -4.37 3.10
N LEU A 201 -0.71 -3.07 2.90
CA LEU A 201 -1.94 -2.49 2.37
C LEU A 201 -1.77 -1.99 0.93
N GLY A 202 -0.88 -2.58 0.14
CA GLY A 202 -0.75 -2.27 -1.27
C GLY A 202 -2.02 -2.64 -2.04
N PHE A 203 -2.65 -1.67 -2.73
CA PHE A 203 -3.92 -1.85 -3.44
C PHE A 203 -3.76 -2.35 -4.87
N SER A 204 -2.55 -2.32 -5.38
CA SER A 204 -2.15 -2.85 -6.67
C SER A 204 -0.70 -3.33 -6.60
N ALA A 205 -0.34 -4.32 -7.39
CA ALA A 205 0.99 -4.92 -7.41
C ALA A 205 1.56 -4.98 -8.82
N GLU A 206 2.88 -5.10 -8.91
CA GLU A 206 3.54 -5.50 -10.14
C GLU A 206 3.22 -6.96 -10.46
N GLN A 207 3.33 -7.29 -11.74
CA GLN A 207 3.21 -8.67 -12.18
C GLN A 207 4.49 -9.46 -11.86
N TYR A 208 4.30 -10.66 -11.30
CA TYR A 208 5.40 -11.61 -11.07
C TYR A 208 6.29 -11.78 -12.32
N PRO A 209 7.63 -11.80 -12.20
CA PRO A 209 8.44 -11.97 -10.97
C PRO A 209 8.73 -10.68 -10.19
N SER A 210 8.33 -9.52 -10.67
CA SER A 210 8.40 -8.28 -9.91
C SER A 210 7.40 -8.31 -8.75
N HIS A 211 7.63 -7.50 -7.72
CA HIS A 211 6.85 -7.57 -6.48
C HIS A 211 6.76 -6.23 -5.73
N ALA A 212 6.87 -5.11 -6.44
CA ALA A 212 6.61 -3.81 -5.85
C ALA A 212 5.11 -3.55 -5.76
N SER A 213 4.71 -2.79 -4.75
CA SER A 213 3.39 -2.19 -4.70
C SER A 213 3.28 -1.05 -5.69
N LYS A 214 2.08 -0.81 -6.19
CA LYS A 214 1.77 0.30 -7.10
C LYS A 214 0.73 1.21 -6.48
N ILE A 215 0.91 2.51 -6.64
CA ILE A 215 -0.07 3.50 -6.24
C ILE A 215 -1.34 3.29 -7.07
N TYR A 216 -2.49 3.24 -6.42
CA TYR A 216 -3.77 3.00 -7.07
C TYR A 216 -4.87 3.91 -6.51
N ASN A 217 -5.73 4.42 -7.40
CA ASN A 217 -6.84 5.27 -7.05
C ASN A 217 -8.18 4.51 -7.10
N HIS A 218 -8.74 4.20 -5.95
CA HIS A 218 -10.02 3.49 -5.86
C HIS A 218 -11.21 4.25 -6.47
N ASN A 219 -11.10 5.56 -6.67
CA ASN A 219 -12.18 6.43 -7.10
C ASN A 219 -12.29 6.58 -8.63
N ASN A 220 -11.39 5.95 -9.41
CA ASN A 220 -11.40 6.07 -10.87
C ASN A 220 -12.47 5.21 -11.55
N TYR A 221 -12.92 4.14 -10.88
CA TYR A 221 -13.90 3.23 -11.46
C TYR A 221 -15.33 3.72 -11.21
N GLU A 222 -16.13 3.82 -12.29
CA GLU A 222 -17.54 4.16 -12.23
C GLU A 222 -18.40 2.88 -12.24
N TRP A 223 -19.03 2.58 -11.11
CA TRP A 223 -19.89 1.41 -10.96
C TRP A 223 -21.24 1.55 -11.64
N ASN A 224 -21.71 0.47 -12.28
CA ASN A 224 -23.04 0.37 -12.92
C ASN A 224 -23.94 -0.67 -12.24
N ASP A 225 -23.61 -1.09 -11.05
CA ASP A 225 -24.25 -2.17 -10.29
C ASP A 225 -25.27 -1.70 -9.23
N SER A 226 -25.67 -0.43 -9.26
CA SER A 226 -26.54 0.18 -8.24
C SER A 226 -27.84 -0.61 -7.99
N ALA A 227 -28.45 -1.16 -9.06
CA ALA A 227 -29.66 -1.99 -8.95
C ALA A 227 -29.38 -3.30 -8.17
N TRP A 228 -28.23 -3.94 -8.39
CA TRP A 228 -27.80 -5.11 -7.63
C TRP A 228 -27.54 -4.76 -6.18
N MET A 229 -26.79 -3.68 -5.93
CA MET A 229 -26.44 -3.22 -4.58
C MET A 229 -27.69 -2.88 -3.77
N GLU A 230 -28.74 -2.35 -4.36
CA GLU A 230 -30.01 -2.13 -3.69
C GLU A 230 -30.75 -3.46 -3.42
N LYS A 231 -30.84 -4.34 -4.43
CA LYS A 231 -31.46 -5.65 -4.31
C LYS A 231 -30.81 -6.51 -3.22
N ARG A 232 -29.48 -6.47 -3.06
CA ARG A 232 -28.78 -7.29 -2.06
C ARG A 232 -29.04 -6.87 -0.60
N LYS A 233 -29.59 -5.69 -0.33
CA LYS A 233 -29.99 -5.25 1.00
C LYS A 233 -31.23 -6.00 1.52
N GLY A 234 -32.00 -6.61 0.63
CA GLY A 234 -33.18 -7.40 1.00
C GLY A 234 -32.82 -8.73 1.69
N ASN A 235 -33.80 -9.33 2.37
CA ASN A 235 -33.61 -10.63 3.03
C ASN A 235 -33.48 -11.75 1.98
N LYS A 236 -32.26 -12.26 1.79
CA LYS A 236 -31.94 -13.30 0.80
C LYS A 236 -31.90 -14.73 1.37
N TYR A 237 -32.07 -14.92 2.69
CA TYR A 237 -31.97 -16.25 3.33
C TYR A 237 -32.99 -17.26 2.83
N ASN A 238 -34.08 -16.81 2.19
CA ASN A 238 -35.14 -17.67 1.64
C ASN A 238 -35.01 -17.89 0.13
N SER A 239 -33.97 -17.39 -0.53
CA SER A 239 -33.75 -17.59 -1.96
C SER A 239 -32.82 -18.78 -2.21
N PRO A 240 -33.11 -19.64 -3.22
CA PRO A 240 -32.18 -20.71 -3.58
C PRO A 240 -30.84 -20.13 -4.05
N MET A 241 -29.76 -20.81 -3.70
CA MET A 241 -28.40 -20.43 -4.07
C MET A 241 -27.72 -21.60 -4.79
N SER A 242 -27.15 -21.33 -5.97
CA SER A 242 -26.31 -22.26 -6.73
C SER A 242 -25.03 -21.55 -7.07
N ILE A 243 -23.89 -22.12 -6.67
CA ILE A 243 -22.57 -21.49 -6.76
C ILE A 243 -21.71 -22.25 -7.78
N TYR A 244 -21.07 -21.51 -8.70
CA TYR A 244 -20.05 -22.03 -9.60
C TYR A 244 -18.67 -21.62 -9.09
N GLU A 245 -17.93 -22.58 -8.55
CA GLU A 245 -16.55 -22.37 -8.05
C GLU A 245 -15.56 -22.45 -9.21
N VAL A 246 -14.63 -21.52 -9.31
CA VAL A 246 -13.73 -21.42 -10.45
C VAL A 246 -12.36 -20.82 -10.09
N HIS A 247 -11.30 -21.42 -10.65
CA HIS A 247 -9.97 -20.84 -10.68
C HIS A 247 -9.75 -20.09 -12.00
N LEU A 248 -9.66 -18.77 -11.97
CA LEU A 248 -9.61 -17.91 -13.16
C LEU A 248 -8.44 -18.26 -14.10
N GLY A 249 -7.29 -18.66 -13.56
CA GLY A 249 -6.10 -18.99 -14.34
C GLY A 249 -6.16 -20.34 -15.08
N SER A 250 -7.13 -21.21 -14.78
CA SER A 250 -7.25 -22.55 -15.39
C SER A 250 -8.58 -22.82 -16.07
N TRP A 251 -9.60 -21.97 -15.85
CA TRP A 251 -10.93 -22.15 -16.43
C TRP A 251 -10.91 -22.14 -17.95
N LYS A 252 -10.23 -21.16 -18.55
CA LYS A 252 -10.03 -21.05 -20.01
C LYS A 252 -8.67 -20.41 -20.27
N ARG A 253 -8.00 -20.86 -21.31
CA ARG A 253 -6.71 -20.32 -21.73
C ARG A 253 -6.88 -19.35 -22.90
N PRO A 254 -5.99 -18.36 -23.04
CA PRO A 254 -5.86 -17.58 -24.28
C PRO A 254 -5.60 -18.49 -25.46
N GLY A 255 -5.94 -18.04 -26.68
CA GLY A 255 -5.65 -18.76 -27.91
C GLY A 255 -4.15 -19.00 -28.12
N ILE A 256 -3.81 -19.98 -28.94
CA ILE A 256 -2.42 -20.36 -29.25
C ILE A 256 -1.64 -19.27 -30.01
N ASP A 257 -2.34 -18.28 -30.55
CA ASP A 257 -1.77 -17.18 -31.33
C ASP A 257 -1.36 -15.97 -30.48
N THR A 258 -1.32 -16.11 -29.15
CA THR A 258 -0.97 -15.04 -28.21
C THR A 258 0.07 -15.52 -27.21
N ASP A 259 1.01 -14.63 -26.85
CA ASP A 259 2.01 -14.86 -25.79
C ASP A 259 1.38 -14.72 -24.36
N ALA A 260 0.11 -14.33 -24.27
CA ALA A 260 -0.56 -14.17 -23.00
C ALA A 260 -0.74 -15.50 -22.27
N ARG A 261 -0.27 -15.56 -21.02
CA ARG A 261 -0.38 -16.78 -20.20
C ARG A 261 -1.79 -16.99 -19.66
N TYR A 262 -2.52 -15.92 -19.37
CA TYR A 262 -3.86 -15.91 -18.78
C TYR A 262 -4.79 -14.99 -19.56
N LEU A 263 -6.10 -15.24 -19.46
CA LEU A 263 -7.12 -14.28 -19.85
C LEU A 263 -7.14 -13.11 -18.87
N THR A 264 -7.47 -11.92 -19.36
CA THR A 264 -7.68 -10.74 -18.51
C THR A 264 -9.00 -10.82 -17.75
N TYR A 265 -9.13 -10.06 -16.64
CA TYR A 265 -10.40 -9.93 -15.93
C TYR A 265 -11.54 -9.52 -16.84
N LYS A 266 -11.30 -8.65 -17.83
CA LYS A 266 -12.29 -8.23 -18.83
C LYS A 266 -12.75 -9.39 -19.72
N ALA A 267 -11.79 -10.13 -20.28
CA ALA A 267 -12.11 -11.28 -21.12
C ALA A 267 -12.84 -12.39 -20.34
N LEU A 268 -12.41 -12.61 -19.08
CA LEU A 268 -13.07 -13.52 -18.17
C LEU A 268 -14.49 -13.07 -17.82
N ALA A 269 -14.72 -11.77 -17.63
CA ALA A 269 -16.05 -11.23 -17.37
C ALA A 269 -17.02 -11.53 -18.54
N ASP A 270 -16.57 -11.32 -19.76
CA ASP A 270 -17.42 -11.54 -20.94
C ASP A 270 -17.75 -13.02 -21.15
N ASP A 271 -16.77 -13.91 -21.02
CA ASP A 271 -16.95 -15.34 -21.29
C ASP A 271 -17.56 -16.11 -20.10
N LEU A 272 -17.00 -15.92 -18.88
CA LEU A 272 -17.37 -16.71 -17.70
C LEU A 272 -18.75 -16.32 -17.18
N ILE A 273 -19.08 -15.03 -17.13
CA ILE A 273 -20.38 -14.58 -16.60
C ILE A 273 -21.51 -15.03 -17.51
N SER A 274 -21.32 -14.98 -18.84
CA SER A 274 -22.31 -15.54 -19.79
C SER A 274 -22.53 -17.05 -19.54
N TYR A 275 -21.44 -17.82 -19.42
CA TYR A 275 -21.51 -19.25 -19.16
C TYR A 275 -22.23 -19.58 -17.84
N VAL A 276 -21.89 -18.90 -16.75
CA VAL A 276 -22.47 -19.10 -15.41
C VAL A 276 -23.97 -18.78 -15.43
N SER A 277 -24.37 -17.71 -16.13
CA SER A 277 -25.76 -17.31 -16.31
C SER A 277 -26.55 -18.33 -17.12
N ASP A 278 -26.02 -18.77 -18.27
CA ASP A 278 -26.63 -19.73 -19.16
C ASP A 278 -26.85 -21.10 -18.48
N MET A 279 -25.93 -21.49 -17.59
CA MET A 279 -26.02 -22.71 -16.79
C MET A 279 -26.99 -22.60 -15.59
N GLY A 280 -27.51 -21.41 -15.32
CA GLY A 280 -28.51 -21.16 -14.26
C GLY A 280 -27.91 -21.05 -12.85
N TYR A 281 -26.65 -20.77 -12.71
CA TYR A 281 -26.05 -20.45 -11.41
C TYR A 281 -26.44 -19.06 -10.93
N THR A 282 -26.47 -18.88 -9.62
CA THR A 282 -26.80 -17.58 -9.00
C THR A 282 -25.56 -16.79 -8.55
N HIS A 283 -24.47 -17.50 -8.32
CA HIS A 283 -23.21 -16.93 -7.85
C HIS A 283 -22.02 -17.60 -8.54
N VAL A 284 -20.94 -16.85 -8.66
CA VAL A 284 -19.61 -17.36 -8.96
C VAL A 284 -18.73 -17.22 -7.71
N GLU A 285 -18.01 -18.27 -7.35
CA GLU A 285 -17.00 -18.26 -6.30
C GLU A 285 -15.61 -18.34 -6.95
N LEU A 286 -14.84 -17.31 -6.74
CA LEU A 286 -13.47 -17.22 -7.28
C LEU A 286 -12.48 -17.80 -6.27
N LEU A 287 -11.70 -18.82 -6.66
CA LEU A 287 -10.51 -19.22 -5.90
C LEU A 287 -9.65 -17.99 -5.63
N PRO A 288 -8.74 -18.04 -4.63
CA PRO A 288 -8.11 -16.83 -4.09
C PRO A 288 -7.58 -15.89 -5.17
N ILE A 289 -8.04 -14.64 -5.12
CA ILE A 289 -7.67 -13.58 -6.07
C ILE A 289 -6.79 -12.49 -5.46
N SER A 290 -6.48 -12.56 -4.16
CA SER A 290 -5.45 -11.71 -3.56
C SER A 290 -4.09 -11.96 -4.21
N GLU A 291 -3.22 -10.94 -4.29
CA GLU A 291 -1.90 -11.11 -4.96
C GLU A 291 -1.03 -12.15 -4.25
N PHE A 292 -0.40 -13.02 -5.02
CA PHE A 292 0.40 -14.15 -4.54
C PHE A 292 1.64 -14.38 -5.42
N PRO A 293 2.79 -14.87 -4.84
CA PRO A 293 4.05 -14.99 -5.58
C PRO A 293 4.15 -16.28 -6.40
N PHE A 294 3.54 -17.37 -5.98
CA PHE A 294 3.76 -18.70 -6.53
C PHE A 294 2.50 -19.27 -7.19
N ASP A 295 2.51 -19.44 -8.51
CA ASP A 295 1.36 -19.93 -9.29
C ASP A 295 0.85 -21.29 -8.83
N GLY A 296 1.73 -22.19 -8.37
CA GLY A 296 1.38 -23.51 -7.88
C GLY A 296 0.54 -23.50 -6.60
N SER A 297 0.48 -22.37 -5.89
CA SER A 297 -0.37 -22.21 -4.72
C SER A 297 -1.85 -21.94 -5.07
N TRP A 298 -2.17 -21.63 -6.33
CA TRP A 298 -3.50 -21.24 -6.81
C TRP A 298 -4.07 -19.98 -6.08
N GLY A 299 -3.19 -19.21 -5.45
CA GLY A 299 -3.56 -18.04 -4.64
C GLY A 299 -3.72 -18.31 -3.15
N TYR A 300 -3.59 -19.56 -2.68
CA TYR A 300 -3.69 -19.89 -1.26
C TYR A 300 -2.49 -19.48 -0.41
N GLN A 301 -1.47 -18.87 -1.00
CA GLN A 301 -0.33 -18.25 -0.29
C GLN A 301 -0.24 -16.75 -0.63
N PRO A 302 -1.20 -15.92 -0.18
CA PRO A 302 -1.25 -14.51 -0.54
C PRO A 302 -0.16 -13.71 0.17
N VAL A 303 0.41 -12.73 -0.55
CA VAL A 303 1.34 -11.72 -0.01
C VAL A 303 0.74 -10.33 -0.03
N GLY A 304 -0.19 -10.06 -0.96
CA GLY A 304 -0.87 -8.77 -1.13
C GLY A 304 -2.36 -8.89 -0.83
N MET A 305 -2.71 -8.87 0.45
CA MET A 305 -4.10 -9.09 0.90
C MET A 305 -5.10 -8.05 0.34
N PHE A 306 -4.65 -6.83 0.04
CA PHE A 306 -5.50 -5.72 -0.42
C PHE A 306 -5.40 -5.46 -1.93
N ALA A 307 -4.74 -6.33 -2.70
CA ALA A 307 -4.64 -6.19 -4.14
C ALA A 307 -5.22 -7.41 -4.86
N PRO A 308 -6.10 -7.23 -5.85
CA PRO A 308 -6.42 -8.32 -6.76
C PRO A 308 -5.16 -8.70 -7.56
N THR A 309 -4.97 -10.01 -7.79
CA THR A 309 -3.75 -10.47 -8.45
C THR A 309 -3.57 -9.85 -9.82
N SER A 310 -2.38 -9.31 -10.03
CA SER A 310 -1.97 -8.66 -11.29
C SER A 310 -1.88 -9.60 -12.49
N ARG A 311 -1.99 -10.92 -12.27
CA ARG A 311 -1.97 -11.95 -13.32
C ARG A 311 -3.04 -11.79 -14.37
N PHE A 312 -4.19 -11.29 -13.97
CA PHE A 312 -5.37 -11.16 -14.83
C PHE A 312 -5.67 -9.70 -15.22
N GLY A 313 -4.87 -8.75 -14.75
CA GLY A 313 -5.03 -7.32 -15.04
C GLY A 313 -4.88 -6.42 -13.82
N ASN A 314 -5.42 -5.22 -13.91
CA ASN A 314 -5.38 -4.24 -12.83
C ASN A 314 -6.66 -4.25 -11.96
N PRO A 315 -6.68 -3.53 -10.82
CA PRO A 315 -7.86 -3.51 -9.95
C PRO A 315 -9.14 -3.00 -10.59
N ASP A 316 -9.09 -2.05 -11.54
CA ASP A 316 -10.28 -1.57 -12.25
C ASP A 316 -10.87 -2.65 -13.17
N GLU A 317 -10.02 -3.49 -13.75
CA GLU A 317 -10.49 -4.63 -14.55
C GLU A 317 -11.15 -5.69 -13.68
N PHE A 318 -10.71 -5.88 -12.43
CA PHE A 318 -11.42 -6.74 -11.48
C PHE A 318 -12.76 -6.13 -11.04
N LYS A 319 -12.82 -4.81 -10.81
CA LYS A 319 -14.09 -4.11 -10.59
C LYS A 319 -15.05 -4.29 -11.77
N TYR A 320 -14.54 -4.20 -13.00
CA TYR A 320 -15.32 -4.46 -14.20
C TYR A 320 -15.90 -5.90 -14.21
N PHE A 321 -15.11 -6.89 -13.79
CA PHE A 321 -15.59 -8.27 -13.68
C PHE A 321 -16.78 -8.37 -12.71
N VAL A 322 -16.66 -7.79 -11.52
CA VAL A 322 -17.73 -7.79 -10.51
C VAL A 322 -18.96 -7.03 -11.00
N ASP A 323 -18.77 -5.85 -11.59
CA ASP A 323 -19.85 -5.01 -12.14
C ASP A 323 -20.64 -5.75 -13.24
N LYS A 324 -19.96 -6.45 -14.14
CA LYS A 324 -20.57 -7.29 -15.17
C LYS A 324 -21.36 -8.47 -14.59
N ALA A 325 -20.83 -9.12 -13.57
CA ALA A 325 -21.53 -10.18 -12.86
C ALA A 325 -22.85 -9.66 -12.26
N HIS A 326 -22.80 -8.53 -11.56
CA HIS A 326 -23.95 -7.88 -10.96
C HIS A 326 -25.01 -7.47 -11.99
N GLN A 327 -24.60 -6.89 -13.13
CA GLN A 327 -25.51 -6.55 -14.23
C GLN A 327 -26.21 -7.79 -14.83
N ALA A 328 -25.55 -8.94 -14.83
CA ALA A 328 -26.11 -10.22 -15.24
C ALA A 328 -26.95 -10.89 -14.15
N GLY A 329 -27.05 -10.31 -12.96
CA GLY A 329 -27.78 -10.88 -11.83
C GLY A 329 -27.05 -12.00 -11.09
N ILE A 330 -25.72 -12.09 -11.26
CA ILE A 330 -24.82 -13.07 -10.63
C ILE A 330 -24.07 -12.41 -9.48
N GLY A 331 -24.12 -13.01 -8.28
CA GLY A 331 -23.32 -12.59 -7.15
C GLY A 331 -21.88 -13.09 -7.25
N VAL A 332 -20.94 -12.36 -6.64
CA VAL A 332 -19.51 -12.72 -6.62
C VAL A 332 -19.07 -13.02 -5.20
N ILE A 333 -18.55 -14.22 -4.99
CA ILE A 333 -17.92 -14.67 -3.75
C ILE A 333 -16.43 -14.81 -4.03
N ILE A 334 -15.57 -14.39 -3.12
CA ILE A 334 -14.14 -14.64 -3.22
C ILE A 334 -13.69 -15.61 -2.12
N ASP A 335 -12.73 -16.45 -2.46
CA ASP A 335 -12.04 -17.28 -1.49
C ASP A 335 -11.01 -16.42 -0.73
N TRP A 336 -11.25 -16.24 0.55
CA TRP A 336 -10.48 -15.39 1.44
C TRP A 336 -9.59 -16.24 2.35
N VAL A 337 -8.29 -15.96 2.36
CA VAL A 337 -7.26 -16.75 3.05
C VAL A 337 -6.69 -15.98 4.25
N PRO A 338 -7.41 -15.89 5.39
CA PRO A 338 -6.94 -15.15 6.56
C PRO A 338 -6.11 -15.98 7.54
N ALA A 339 -5.89 -17.26 7.25
CA ALA A 339 -5.28 -18.20 8.19
C ALA A 339 -3.74 -18.11 8.20
N HIS A 340 -3.14 -17.94 7.04
CA HIS A 340 -1.69 -18.08 6.87
C HIS A 340 -1.18 -17.25 5.68
N PHE A 341 0.15 -17.12 5.58
CA PHE A 341 0.84 -16.42 4.50
C PHE A 341 2.26 -16.97 4.31
N PRO A 342 2.88 -16.84 3.11
CA PRO A 342 4.21 -17.38 2.83
C PRO A 342 5.34 -16.55 3.44
N GLU A 343 6.55 -17.12 3.51
CA GLU A 343 7.76 -16.49 4.04
C GLU A 343 8.53 -15.62 3.03
N ASP A 344 7.94 -15.28 1.90
CA ASP A 344 8.61 -14.44 0.89
C ASP A 344 9.19 -13.17 1.51
N GLY A 345 10.45 -12.88 1.22
CA GLY A 345 11.20 -11.80 1.86
C GLY A 345 10.58 -10.40 1.69
N HIS A 346 9.82 -10.20 0.60
CA HIS A 346 9.09 -8.96 0.34
C HIS A 346 7.71 -8.90 1.00
N GLY A 347 7.22 -10.03 1.56
CA GLY A 347 5.90 -10.16 2.17
C GLY A 347 5.87 -9.82 3.67
N LEU A 348 4.86 -10.40 4.36
CA LEU A 348 4.54 -10.08 5.75
C LEU A 348 5.46 -10.72 6.78
N ALA A 349 6.10 -11.86 6.44
CA ALA A 349 6.94 -12.60 7.37
C ALA A 349 8.09 -11.72 7.88
N ARG A 350 8.26 -11.68 9.22
CA ARG A 350 9.27 -10.86 9.87
C ARG A 350 9.31 -9.43 9.34
N PHE A 351 8.13 -8.80 9.24
CA PHE A 351 7.93 -7.57 8.46
C PHE A 351 8.91 -6.46 8.83
N ASP A 352 9.13 -6.22 10.12
CA ASP A 352 10.07 -5.24 10.66
C ASP A 352 11.28 -5.87 11.37
N GLY A 353 11.58 -7.13 11.04
CA GLY A 353 12.58 -7.96 11.72
C GLY A 353 11.99 -8.75 12.87
N SER A 354 10.79 -8.44 13.32
CA SER A 354 10.04 -9.16 14.35
C SER A 354 8.78 -9.82 13.79
N CYS A 355 8.13 -10.65 14.58
CA CYS A 355 6.84 -11.28 14.24
C CYS A 355 5.69 -10.26 14.41
N VAL A 356 5.53 -9.34 13.45
CA VAL A 356 4.42 -8.36 13.49
C VAL A 356 3.09 -9.06 13.28
N TYR A 357 2.98 -9.89 12.25
CA TYR A 357 1.75 -10.53 11.82
C TYR A 357 1.60 -11.97 12.32
N GLU A 358 2.71 -12.71 12.41
CA GLU A 358 2.75 -14.12 12.82
C GLU A 358 2.97 -14.29 14.32
N TYR A 359 2.67 -15.51 14.83
CA TYR A 359 3.06 -15.91 16.17
C TYR A 359 4.58 -16.01 16.30
N GLU A 360 5.13 -15.55 17.42
CA GLU A 360 6.56 -15.64 17.71
C GLU A 360 7.01 -17.08 18.01
N ASP A 361 6.18 -17.85 18.74
CA ASP A 361 6.43 -19.27 19.02
C ASP A 361 6.27 -20.10 17.72
N PRO A 362 7.35 -20.71 17.18
CA PRO A 362 7.27 -21.44 15.91
C PRO A 362 6.32 -22.66 15.97
N ARG A 363 6.02 -23.16 17.16
CA ARG A 363 5.03 -24.25 17.34
C ARG A 363 3.60 -23.77 17.07
N LYS A 364 3.35 -22.46 17.12
CA LYS A 364 2.07 -21.82 16.82
C LYS A 364 2.10 -21.05 15.51
N GLY A 365 3.27 -20.51 15.17
CA GLY A 365 3.46 -19.57 14.05
C GLY A 365 3.81 -20.23 12.73
N TRP A 366 3.99 -21.55 12.70
CA TRP A 366 4.36 -22.26 11.47
C TRP A 366 3.41 -23.43 11.18
N HIS A 367 2.98 -23.51 9.94
CA HIS A 367 2.13 -24.58 9.43
C HIS A 367 2.99 -25.59 8.64
N PRO A 368 3.26 -26.80 9.18
CA PRO A 368 4.18 -27.74 8.54
C PRO A 368 3.66 -28.31 7.22
N ASP A 369 2.34 -28.48 7.07
CA ASP A 369 1.74 -29.05 5.86
C ASP A 369 1.79 -28.09 4.68
N TRP A 370 1.71 -26.78 4.94
CA TRP A 370 1.63 -25.74 3.90
C TRP A 370 2.89 -24.88 3.80
N ASN A 371 3.89 -25.10 4.66
CA ASN A 371 5.14 -24.33 4.73
C ASN A 371 4.84 -22.82 4.76
N SER A 372 4.03 -22.38 5.71
CA SER A 372 3.57 -20.99 5.79
C SER A 372 3.50 -20.48 7.22
N CYS A 373 3.63 -19.17 7.40
CA CYS A 373 3.41 -18.48 8.67
C CYS A 373 1.92 -18.45 9.03
N ILE A 374 1.60 -18.50 10.31
CA ILE A 374 0.24 -18.41 10.83
C ILE A 374 0.05 -17.03 11.48
N TYR A 375 -1.02 -16.32 11.10
CA TYR A 375 -1.37 -15.05 11.73
C TYR A 375 -1.58 -15.18 13.23
N ASP A 376 -1.03 -14.26 14.01
CA ASP A 376 -1.26 -14.17 15.46
C ASP A 376 -2.61 -13.49 15.76
N PHE A 377 -3.67 -14.29 15.77
CA PHE A 377 -5.03 -13.82 16.08
C PHE A 377 -5.18 -13.26 17.49
N GLY A 378 -4.21 -13.46 18.37
CA GLY A 378 -4.15 -12.89 19.72
C GLY A 378 -3.83 -11.38 19.71
N LYS A 379 -3.17 -10.88 18.66
CA LYS A 379 -2.83 -9.46 18.51
C LYS A 379 -4.00 -8.64 17.98
N ASP A 380 -4.34 -7.55 18.65
CA ASP A 380 -5.39 -6.64 18.20
C ASP A 380 -5.09 -6.05 16.81
N THR A 381 -3.86 -5.69 16.54
CA THR A 381 -3.42 -5.13 15.26
C THR A 381 -3.59 -6.12 14.11
N VAL A 382 -3.36 -7.42 14.33
CA VAL A 382 -3.58 -8.46 13.33
C VAL A 382 -5.07 -8.67 13.08
N ARG A 383 -5.89 -8.72 14.15
CA ARG A 383 -7.35 -8.80 13.99
C ARG A 383 -7.92 -7.61 13.23
N GLN A 384 -7.46 -6.38 13.55
CA GLN A 384 -7.85 -5.17 12.83
C GLN A 384 -7.45 -5.23 11.35
N PHE A 385 -6.24 -5.68 11.05
CA PHE A 385 -5.75 -5.87 9.68
C PHE A 385 -6.65 -6.84 8.89
N LEU A 386 -6.97 -8.00 9.46
CA LEU A 386 -7.80 -9.01 8.79
C LEU A 386 -9.26 -8.57 8.66
N VAL A 387 -9.84 -7.94 9.69
CA VAL A 387 -11.20 -7.38 9.60
C VAL A 387 -11.27 -6.27 8.56
N ALA A 388 -10.30 -5.35 8.55
CA ALA A 388 -10.23 -4.30 7.56
C ALA A 388 -10.08 -4.88 6.14
N ASN A 389 -9.32 -5.97 5.98
CA ASN A 389 -9.18 -6.65 4.69
C ASN A 389 -10.50 -7.26 4.20
N ALA A 390 -11.24 -7.95 5.07
CA ALA A 390 -12.56 -8.48 4.73
C ALA A 390 -13.52 -7.37 4.29
N LEU A 391 -13.57 -6.27 5.06
CA LEU A 391 -14.41 -5.11 4.74
C LEU A 391 -13.97 -4.42 3.44
N PHE A 392 -12.68 -4.34 3.18
CA PHE A 392 -12.14 -3.77 1.95
C PHE A 392 -12.68 -4.44 0.69
N TRP A 393 -12.69 -5.77 0.64
CA TRP A 393 -13.24 -6.51 -0.49
C TRP A 393 -14.75 -6.27 -0.68
N LEU A 394 -15.50 -6.20 0.42
CA LEU A 394 -16.94 -5.91 0.39
C LEU A 394 -17.26 -4.46 -0.01
N ASP A 395 -16.42 -3.51 0.42
CA ASP A 395 -16.63 -2.05 0.23
C ASP A 395 -16.06 -1.55 -1.11
N LYS A 396 -14.80 -1.88 -1.43
CA LYS A 396 -14.10 -1.31 -2.59
C LYS A 396 -14.28 -2.12 -3.86
N PHE A 397 -14.60 -3.41 -3.74
CA PHE A 397 -14.81 -4.31 -4.88
C PHE A 397 -16.24 -4.85 -4.98
N HIS A 398 -17.14 -4.45 -4.10
CA HIS A 398 -18.54 -4.83 -4.08
C HIS A 398 -18.82 -6.34 -4.05
N VAL A 399 -17.85 -7.19 -3.68
CA VAL A 399 -18.08 -8.63 -3.59
C VAL A 399 -19.24 -8.95 -2.63
N ASP A 400 -20.00 -9.99 -2.90
CA ASP A 400 -21.23 -10.33 -2.17
C ASP A 400 -20.97 -11.22 -0.96
N GLY A 401 -19.84 -11.92 -0.95
CA GLY A 401 -19.50 -12.83 0.12
C GLY A 401 -18.04 -13.23 0.13
N LEU A 402 -17.65 -13.82 1.27
CA LEU A 402 -16.33 -14.38 1.49
C LEU A 402 -16.49 -15.86 1.82
N ARG A 403 -15.81 -16.74 1.10
CA ARG A 403 -15.55 -18.11 1.52
C ARG A 403 -14.27 -18.07 2.33
N VAL A 404 -14.32 -18.54 3.56
CA VAL A 404 -13.16 -18.46 4.48
C VAL A 404 -12.39 -19.76 4.42
N ASP A 405 -11.14 -19.68 3.93
CA ASP A 405 -10.27 -20.85 3.85
C ASP A 405 -9.67 -21.23 5.21
N ALA A 406 -9.34 -22.51 5.39
CA ALA A 406 -8.59 -23.07 6.49
C ALA A 406 -9.14 -22.76 7.90
N VAL A 407 -10.46 -22.66 8.07
CA VAL A 407 -11.13 -22.29 9.33
C VAL A 407 -10.72 -23.19 10.49
N ALA A 408 -10.57 -24.49 10.25
CA ALA A 408 -10.16 -25.44 11.31
C ALA A 408 -8.80 -25.10 11.90
N SER A 409 -7.83 -24.67 11.07
CA SER A 409 -6.49 -24.27 11.54
C SER A 409 -6.51 -22.97 12.35
N MET A 410 -7.51 -22.13 12.16
CA MET A 410 -7.71 -20.89 12.93
C MET A 410 -8.35 -21.14 14.29
N LEU A 411 -9.28 -22.10 14.36
CA LEU A 411 -10.05 -22.41 15.58
C LEU A 411 -9.30 -23.38 16.52
N TYR A 412 -8.54 -24.31 15.96
CA TYR A 412 -7.86 -25.36 16.72
C TYR A 412 -6.33 -25.15 16.62
N LEU A 413 -5.72 -24.68 17.73
CA LEU A 413 -4.29 -24.36 17.78
C LEU A 413 -3.38 -25.60 17.64
N ASP A 414 -3.89 -26.81 17.81
CA ASP A 414 -3.20 -28.09 17.64
C ASP A 414 -3.46 -28.76 16.28
N TYR A 415 -4.14 -28.06 15.36
CA TYR A 415 -4.38 -28.57 14.01
C TYR A 415 -3.06 -28.86 13.29
N SER A 416 -2.84 -30.12 12.85
CA SER A 416 -1.61 -30.59 12.16
C SER A 416 -0.30 -30.33 12.91
N ARG A 417 -0.30 -30.32 14.24
CA ARG A 417 0.88 -30.02 15.09
C ARG A 417 1.23 -31.15 16.03
#